data_b8ff72aa340b3fe0232231391f74ec7b
#
_entry.id   b8ff72aa340b3fe0232231391f74ec7b
#
_cell.length_a   1.000
_cell.length_b   1.000
_cell.length_c   1.000
_cell.angle_alpha   90.00
_cell.angle_beta   90.00
_cell.angle_gamma   90.00
#
_symmetry.space_group_name_H-M   'P 1'
#
loop_
_entity.id
_entity.type
_entity.pdbx_description
1 polymer ?
#
loop_
_entity_poly.entity_id
_entity_poly.type
_entity_poly.pdbx_seq_one_letter_code
_entity_poly.pdbx_strand_id
1 'polypeptide(L)'
;MLFRSCLVAEDTTALFTCTSKTAVLSYCGSYHFAPSGKPDRNAMAEALQSLSLFRGTGSGIGSGYELEKTPTRAEALIMLIRMLGEEKAALACTASQPFIDVPDWCAPYVAYAYERGYSNGVGTDSLGHSYFGTQQTASAAMYVEFMLRALGYSSTATTNISDALDRAVTAGVLTAGERTALQSSDFLRADVAYLSYYALSVRTSGGAALSRKLIDAGVFTDADYRAAQALVKTARIA
;
A
#
# COMPACT_ATOMS: atom_id res chain seq x y z
N MET A 1 30.02 1.47 -27.46
CA MET A 1 28.99 2.06 -26.59
C MET A 1 29.64 2.28 -25.24
N LEU A 2 29.80 3.54 -24.82
CA LEU A 2 30.44 3.89 -23.54
C LEU A 2 29.37 3.81 -22.44
N PHE A 3 29.53 2.90 -21.49
CA PHE A 3 28.75 2.90 -20.27
C PHE A 3 29.48 3.74 -19.22
N ARG A 4 28.83 4.78 -18.75
CA ARG A 4 29.29 5.52 -17.59
C ARG A 4 28.48 5.05 -16.39
N SER A 5 29.12 4.35 -15.47
CA SER A 5 28.52 4.01 -14.18
C SER A 5 29.16 4.87 -13.09
N CYS A 6 28.33 5.57 -12.35
CA CYS A 6 28.77 6.30 -11.19
C CYS A 6 28.55 5.43 -9.95
N LEU A 7 29.61 5.04 -9.31
CA LEU A 7 29.58 4.29 -8.05
C LEU A 7 29.89 5.27 -6.90
N VAL A 8 29.02 5.31 -5.91
CA VAL A 8 29.25 6.08 -4.69
C VAL A 8 29.66 5.05 -3.62
N ALA A 9 30.93 5.09 -3.25
CA ALA A 9 31.39 4.40 -2.03
C ALA A 9 31.23 5.36 -0.85
N GLU A 10 31.10 4.86 0.36
CA GLU A 10 31.17 5.73 1.55
C GLU A 10 32.44 6.59 1.42
N ASP A 11 32.25 7.90 1.38
CA ASP A 11 33.27 8.95 1.29
C ASP A 11 33.97 9.18 -0.07
N THR A 12 33.67 8.44 -1.15
CA THR A 12 34.30 8.69 -2.45
C THR A 12 33.36 8.45 -3.62
N THR A 13 33.23 9.43 -4.50
CA THR A 13 32.56 9.27 -5.79
C THR A 13 33.60 8.81 -6.81
N ALA A 14 33.53 7.57 -7.27
CA ALA A 14 34.39 7.05 -8.32
C ALA A 14 33.61 6.97 -9.64
N LEU A 15 34.14 7.59 -10.69
CA LEU A 15 33.59 7.52 -12.03
C LEU A 15 34.38 6.47 -12.81
N PHE A 16 33.70 5.38 -13.21
CA PHE A 16 34.32 4.35 -14.04
C PHE A 16 33.81 4.47 -15.48
N THR A 17 34.71 4.52 -16.42
CA THR A 17 34.39 4.45 -17.85
C THR A 17 34.84 3.09 -18.36
N CYS A 18 33.86 2.24 -18.71
CA CYS A 18 34.14 0.93 -19.29
C CYS A 18 34.06 0.99 -20.80
N THR A 19 35.12 0.62 -21.49
CA THR A 19 35.24 0.68 -22.95
C THR A 19 35.00 -0.67 -23.66
N SER A 20 34.78 -1.75 -22.90
CA SER A 20 34.50 -3.06 -23.50
C SER A 20 33.45 -3.87 -22.73
N LYS A 21 32.74 -4.76 -23.44
CA LYS A 21 31.74 -5.67 -22.86
C LYS A 21 32.31 -6.75 -21.91
N THR A 22 33.64 -6.83 -21.80
CA THR A 22 34.35 -7.86 -21.02
C THR A 22 35.11 -7.28 -19.81
N ALA A 23 34.87 -6.03 -19.43
CA ALA A 23 35.47 -5.52 -18.20
C ALA A 23 34.78 -6.17 -16.98
N VAL A 24 35.44 -7.18 -16.42
CA VAL A 24 35.07 -7.73 -15.12
C VAL A 24 35.58 -6.75 -14.07
N LEU A 25 34.68 -6.08 -13.40
CA LEU A 25 35.01 -5.28 -12.23
C LEU A 25 35.38 -6.23 -11.08
N SER A 26 36.65 -6.64 -11.01
CA SER A 26 37.19 -7.33 -9.84
C SER A 26 37.60 -6.31 -8.78
N TYR A 27 36.64 -5.73 -8.11
CA TYR A 27 36.87 -4.88 -6.96
C TYR A 27 36.19 -5.50 -5.73
N CYS A 28 36.95 -5.89 -4.74
CA CYS A 28 36.48 -6.41 -3.45
C CYS A 28 36.17 -5.24 -2.51
N GLY A 29 35.16 -4.47 -2.81
CA GLY A 29 34.61 -3.44 -1.93
C GLY A 29 33.10 -3.66 -1.72
N SER A 30 32.59 -3.41 -0.55
CA SER A 30 31.15 -3.34 -0.32
C SER A 30 30.62 -2.08 -1.00
N TYR A 31 29.96 -2.23 -2.14
CA TYR A 31 29.31 -1.12 -2.81
C TYR A 31 27.92 -0.94 -2.25
N HIS A 32 27.68 0.16 -1.58
CA HIS A 32 26.33 0.60 -1.30
C HIS A 32 25.87 1.50 -2.46
N PHE A 33 24.96 1.03 -3.29
CA PHE A 33 24.23 1.91 -4.17
C PHE A 33 23.40 2.83 -3.28
N ALA A 34 23.62 4.13 -3.39
CA ALA A 34 22.67 5.07 -2.84
C ALA A 34 21.30 4.74 -3.45
N PRO A 35 20.25 4.45 -2.67
CA PRO A 35 18.96 4.16 -3.22
C PRO A 35 18.57 5.32 -4.12
N SER A 36 18.19 5.02 -5.36
CA SER A 36 17.60 6.03 -6.24
C SER A 36 16.50 6.71 -5.42
N GLY A 37 16.48 8.03 -5.34
CA GLY A 37 15.59 8.75 -4.42
C GLY A 37 14.09 8.56 -4.65
N LYS A 38 13.72 7.61 -5.51
CA LYS A 38 12.33 7.20 -5.76
C LYS A 38 12.09 5.77 -5.22
N PRO A 39 11.00 5.57 -4.46
CA PRO A 39 10.61 4.24 -3.97
C PRO A 39 10.38 3.25 -5.12
N ASP A 40 10.91 2.04 -4.98
CA ASP A 40 10.65 0.94 -5.92
C ASP A 40 9.29 0.30 -5.60
N ARG A 41 8.25 0.83 -6.24
CA ARG A 41 6.86 0.38 -6.04
C ARG A 41 6.58 -1.00 -6.60
N ASN A 42 7.35 -1.45 -7.61
CA ASN A 42 7.27 -2.82 -8.12
C ASN A 42 7.78 -3.81 -7.07
N ALA A 43 8.97 -3.58 -6.50
CA ALA A 43 9.50 -4.41 -5.44
C ALA A 43 8.56 -4.47 -4.20
N MET A 44 7.88 -3.38 -3.89
CA MET A 44 6.89 -3.36 -2.81
C MET A 44 5.65 -4.20 -3.14
N ALA A 45 5.15 -4.13 -4.38
CA ALA A 45 4.03 -4.96 -4.83
C ALA A 45 4.42 -6.46 -4.82
N GLU A 46 5.63 -6.80 -5.26
CA GLU A 46 6.18 -8.17 -5.18
C GLU A 46 6.30 -8.65 -3.74
N ALA A 47 6.83 -7.82 -2.85
CA ALA A 47 6.92 -8.13 -1.42
C ALA A 47 5.55 -8.40 -0.80
N LEU A 48 4.55 -7.58 -1.09
CA LEU A 48 3.18 -7.80 -0.63
C LEU A 48 2.54 -9.04 -1.26
N GLN A 49 2.82 -9.31 -2.54
CA GLN A 49 2.32 -10.51 -3.22
C GLN A 49 2.92 -11.78 -2.62
N SER A 50 4.21 -11.79 -2.28
CA SER A 50 4.86 -12.93 -1.63
C SER A 50 4.24 -13.26 -0.26
N LEU A 51 3.66 -12.26 0.41
CA LEU A 51 2.90 -12.40 1.66
C LEU A 51 1.41 -12.67 1.44
N SER A 52 0.95 -12.84 0.19
CA SER A 52 -0.46 -12.98 -0.20
C SER A 52 -1.35 -11.77 0.14
N LEU A 53 -0.75 -10.59 0.33
CA LEU A 53 -1.44 -9.35 0.70
C LEU A 53 -1.75 -8.43 -0.49
N PHE A 54 -1.27 -8.77 -1.69
CA PHE A 54 -1.50 -8.02 -2.92
C PHE A 54 -1.65 -8.96 -4.10
N ARG A 55 -2.47 -8.59 -5.08
CA ARG A 55 -2.65 -9.37 -6.31
C ARG A 55 -2.58 -8.47 -7.53
N GLY A 56 -1.83 -8.92 -8.53
CA GLY A 56 -1.92 -8.40 -9.88
C GLY A 56 -3.09 -9.01 -10.65
N THR A 57 -3.31 -8.52 -11.86
CA THR A 57 -4.27 -9.07 -12.82
C THR A 57 -3.65 -10.19 -13.66
N GLY A 58 -2.32 -10.34 -13.62
CA GLY A 58 -1.56 -11.38 -14.32
C GLY A 58 -1.42 -12.67 -13.51
N SER A 59 -1.07 -13.78 -14.21
CA SER A 59 -0.95 -15.11 -13.62
C SER A 59 0.40 -15.39 -12.94
N GLY A 60 1.37 -14.47 -13.00
CA GLY A 60 2.72 -14.65 -12.46
C GLY A 60 3.11 -13.59 -11.42
N ILE A 61 4.11 -13.93 -10.59
CA ILE A 61 4.74 -12.96 -9.70
C ILE A 61 5.46 -11.91 -10.56
N GLY A 62 5.32 -10.63 -10.20
CA GLY A 62 5.97 -9.52 -10.89
C GLY A 62 5.26 -9.04 -12.15
N SER A 63 4.09 -9.59 -12.49
CA SER A 63 3.35 -9.19 -13.69
C SER A 63 1.93 -8.71 -13.39
N GLY A 64 1.46 -7.74 -14.19
CA GLY A 64 0.07 -7.31 -14.16
C GLY A 64 -0.36 -6.55 -12.91
N TYR A 65 0.56 -5.87 -12.22
CA TYR A 65 0.18 -5.03 -11.07
C TYR A 65 -0.58 -3.78 -11.46
N GLU A 66 -0.43 -3.33 -12.71
CA GLU A 66 -1.08 -2.13 -13.26
C GLU A 66 -0.89 -0.91 -12.35
N LEU A 67 0.34 -0.73 -11.87
CA LEU A 67 0.67 0.27 -10.84
C LEU A 67 0.41 1.71 -11.30
N GLU A 68 0.40 1.96 -12.60
CA GLU A 68 0.12 3.26 -13.23
C GLU A 68 -1.37 3.61 -13.29
N LYS A 69 -2.26 2.65 -12.98
CA LYS A 69 -3.71 2.89 -13.02
C LYS A 69 -4.21 3.52 -11.73
N THR A 70 -5.16 4.42 -11.88
CA THR A 70 -5.93 4.95 -10.75
C THR A 70 -7.00 3.93 -10.35
N PRO A 71 -7.05 3.46 -9.10
CA PRO A 71 -8.07 2.53 -8.66
C PRO A 71 -9.42 3.23 -8.46
N THR A 72 -10.50 2.48 -8.65
CA THR A 72 -11.81 2.88 -8.14
C THR A 72 -11.85 2.72 -6.61
N ARG A 73 -12.84 3.33 -5.96
CA ARG A 73 -13.04 3.20 -4.51
C ARG A 73 -13.24 1.75 -4.08
N ALA A 74 -13.99 0.95 -4.86
CA ALA A 74 -14.17 -0.47 -4.56
C ALA A 74 -12.87 -1.25 -4.70
N GLU A 75 -12.08 -1.00 -5.75
CA GLU A 75 -10.77 -1.65 -5.92
C GLU A 75 -9.80 -1.28 -4.79
N ALA A 76 -9.74 0.00 -4.40
CA ALA A 76 -8.92 0.45 -3.29
C ALA A 76 -9.32 -0.22 -1.97
N LEU A 77 -10.63 -0.37 -1.69
CA LEU A 77 -11.13 -1.08 -0.53
C LEU A 77 -10.71 -2.56 -0.54
N ILE A 78 -10.85 -3.25 -1.67
CA ILE A 78 -10.44 -4.65 -1.81
C ILE A 78 -8.94 -4.80 -1.58
N MET A 79 -8.13 -3.87 -2.11
CA MET A 79 -6.69 -3.88 -1.89
C MET A 79 -6.35 -3.67 -0.40
N LEU A 80 -7.07 -2.82 0.32
CA LEU A 80 -6.93 -2.66 1.77
C LEU A 80 -7.27 -3.97 2.51
N ILE A 81 -8.40 -4.59 2.22
CA ILE A 81 -8.85 -5.84 2.88
C ILE A 81 -7.81 -6.96 2.66
N ARG A 82 -7.22 -7.03 1.47
CA ARG A 82 -6.10 -7.95 1.18
C ARG A 82 -4.88 -7.65 2.02
N MET A 83 -4.48 -6.38 2.10
CA MET A 83 -3.36 -5.93 2.92
C MET A 83 -3.55 -6.28 4.41
N LEU A 84 -4.79 -6.29 4.89
CA LEU A 84 -5.13 -6.72 6.25
C LEU A 84 -5.15 -8.24 6.44
N GLY A 85 -4.95 -9.03 5.37
CA GLY A 85 -5.07 -10.49 5.42
C GLY A 85 -6.50 -11.00 5.62
N GLU A 86 -7.50 -10.16 5.38
CA GLU A 86 -8.91 -10.41 5.73
C GLU A 86 -9.77 -10.83 4.52
N GLU A 87 -9.17 -11.05 3.34
CA GLU A 87 -9.94 -11.36 2.11
C GLU A 87 -10.85 -12.58 2.27
N LYS A 88 -10.35 -13.64 2.93
CA LYS A 88 -11.17 -14.86 3.16
C LYS A 88 -12.38 -14.57 4.03
N ALA A 89 -12.22 -13.75 5.07
CA ALA A 89 -13.32 -13.35 5.95
C ALA A 89 -14.32 -12.44 5.20
N ALA A 90 -13.83 -11.53 4.39
CA ALA A 90 -14.67 -10.65 3.58
C ALA A 90 -15.53 -11.44 2.56
N LEU A 91 -14.92 -12.40 1.86
CA LEU A 91 -15.66 -13.26 0.92
C LEU A 91 -16.71 -14.16 1.59
N ALA A 92 -16.52 -14.50 2.85
CA ALA A 92 -17.47 -15.26 3.65
C ALA A 92 -18.51 -14.37 4.36
N CYS A 93 -18.42 -13.05 4.22
CA CYS A 93 -19.32 -12.11 4.88
C CYS A 93 -20.73 -12.18 4.29
N THR A 94 -21.72 -12.36 5.16
CA THR A 94 -23.16 -12.36 4.81
C THR A 94 -23.91 -11.21 5.44
N ALA A 95 -23.18 -10.24 6.02
CA ALA A 95 -23.76 -9.04 6.60
C ALA A 95 -24.50 -8.20 5.55
N SER A 96 -25.53 -7.49 5.95
CA SER A 96 -26.21 -6.53 5.11
C SER A 96 -25.45 -5.20 5.09
N GLN A 97 -25.53 -4.48 3.98
CA GLN A 97 -25.01 -3.13 3.82
C GLN A 97 -26.10 -2.22 3.21
N PRO A 98 -26.12 -0.92 3.51
CA PRO A 98 -27.21 -0.03 3.12
C PRO A 98 -27.05 0.61 1.74
N PHE A 99 -26.00 0.31 0.99
CA PHE A 99 -25.65 1.02 -0.25
C PHE A 99 -26.34 0.42 -1.46
N ILE A 100 -26.89 1.26 -2.32
CA ILE A 100 -27.66 0.82 -3.51
C ILE A 100 -26.81 0.71 -4.79
N ASP A 101 -25.57 1.20 -4.76
CA ASP A 101 -24.65 1.26 -5.91
C ASP A 101 -23.55 0.21 -5.87
N VAL A 102 -23.77 -0.89 -5.14
CA VAL A 102 -22.78 -1.95 -4.94
C VAL A 102 -23.12 -3.16 -5.80
N PRO A 103 -22.36 -3.46 -6.86
CA PRO A 103 -22.56 -4.63 -7.69
C PRO A 103 -22.05 -5.91 -7.00
N ASP A 104 -22.57 -7.07 -7.45
CA ASP A 104 -22.32 -8.39 -6.83
C ASP A 104 -20.84 -8.73 -6.66
N TRP A 105 -19.98 -8.34 -7.62
CA TRP A 105 -18.56 -8.68 -7.59
C TRP A 105 -17.80 -8.09 -6.40
N CYS A 106 -18.26 -6.97 -5.84
CA CYS A 106 -17.63 -6.34 -4.66
C CYS A 106 -18.54 -6.35 -3.43
N ALA A 107 -19.78 -6.82 -3.54
CA ALA A 107 -20.76 -6.78 -2.46
C ALA A 107 -20.26 -7.40 -1.14
N PRO A 108 -19.61 -8.58 -1.12
CA PRO A 108 -19.10 -9.16 0.13
C PRO A 108 -18.04 -8.29 0.79
N TYR A 109 -17.16 -7.68 -0.01
CA TYR A 109 -16.10 -6.80 0.52
C TYR A 109 -16.66 -5.51 1.11
N VAL A 110 -17.66 -4.91 0.44
CA VAL A 110 -18.30 -3.69 0.94
C VAL A 110 -19.11 -3.97 2.19
N ALA A 111 -19.85 -5.08 2.24
CA ALA A 111 -20.59 -5.52 3.41
C ALA A 111 -19.65 -5.74 4.61
N TYR A 112 -18.54 -6.44 4.39
CA TYR A 112 -17.51 -6.67 5.40
C TYR A 112 -16.91 -5.36 5.91
N ALA A 113 -16.53 -4.46 5.00
CA ALA A 113 -15.96 -3.17 5.37
C ALA A 113 -16.94 -2.28 6.15
N TYR A 114 -18.23 -2.34 5.82
CA TYR A 114 -19.28 -1.64 6.55
C TYR A 114 -19.44 -2.21 7.97
N GLU A 115 -19.55 -3.53 8.11
CA GLU A 115 -19.65 -4.23 9.40
C GLU A 115 -18.43 -3.93 10.30
N ARG A 116 -17.23 -3.90 9.70
CA ARG A 116 -15.98 -3.59 10.42
C ARG A 116 -15.76 -2.11 10.66
N GLY A 117 -16.60 -1.24 10.12
CA GLY A 117 -16.48 0.19 10.24
C GLY A 117 -15.33 0.81 9.41
N TYR A 118 -14.79 0.07 8.43
CA TYR A 118 -13.74 0.60 7.53
C TYR A 118 -14.29 1.65 6.58
N SER A 119 -15.58 1.55 6.22
CA SER A 119 -16.27 2.54 5.39
C SER A 119 -17.74 2.70 5.76
N ASN A 120 -18.21 3.94 5.77
CA ASN A 120 -19.62 4.30 5.93
C ASN A 120 -20.26 4.82 4.62
N GLY A 121 -19.60 4.58 3.47
CA GLY A 121 -20.04 5.12 2.20
C GLY A 121 -19.60 6.55 1.94
N VAL A 122 -20.23 7.20 0.97
CA VAL A 122 -19.93 8.58 0.55
C VAL A 122 -21.06 9.57 0.88
N GLY A 123 -22.20 9.08 1.30
CA GLY A 123 -23.33 9.90 1.69
C GLY A 123 -24.67 9.30 1.29
N THR A 124 -25.72 10.10 1.48
CA THR A 124 -27.11 9.73 1.25
C THR A 124 -27.74 10.80 0.38
N ASP A 125 -28.57 10.40 -0.58
CA ASP A 125 -29.31 11.34 -1.44
C ASP A 125 -30.54 11.93 -0.71
N SER A 126 -31.26 12.81 -1.42
CA SER A 126 -32.46 13.46 -0.90
C SER A 126 -33.63 12.49 -0.66
N LEU A 127 -33.57 11.28 -1.20
CA LEU A 127 -34.56 10.22 -1.03
C LEU A 127 -34.21 9.26 0.11
N GLY A 128 -33.04 9.45 0.74
CA GLY A 128 -32.57 8.61 1.82
C GLY A 128 -31.75 7.39 1.38
N HIS A 129 -31.43 7.26 0.09
CA HIS A 129 -30.58 6.17 -0.40
C HIS A 129 -29.12 6.43 -0.08
N SER A 130 -28.46 5.46 0.52
CA SER A 130 -27.02 5.52 0.82
C SER A 130 -26.19 4.97 -0.33
N TYR A 131 -25.02 5.57 -0.55
CA TYR A 131 -24.10 5.20 -1.63
C TYR A 131 -22.72 4.83 -1.06
N PHE A 132 -22.15 3.77 -1.61
CA PHE A 132 -20.74 3.43 -1.36
C PHE A 132 -19.80 4.26 -2.23
N GLY A 133 -20.21 4.62 -3.42
CA GLY A 133 -19.38 5.28 -4.42
C GLY A 133 -18.49 4.31 -5.18
N THR A 134 -19.01 3.13 -5.53
CA THR A 134 -18.25 1.99 -6.09
C THR A 134 -17.31 2.39 -7.22
N GLN A 135 -17.80 3.16 -8.19
CA GLN A 135 -17.06 3.57 -9.38
C GLN A 135 -16.31 4.90 -9.22
N GLN A 136 -16.41 5.55 -8.08
CA GLN A 136 -15.64 6.78 -7.85
C GLN A 136 -14.16 6.50 -7.88
N THR A 137 -13.40 7.40 -8.49
CA THR A 137 -11.94 7.38 -8.43
C THR A 137 -11.48 7.50 -6.97
N ALA A 138 -10.64 6.58 -6.53
CA ALA A 138 -10.08 6.65 -5.20
C ALA A 138 -9.08 7.81 -5.08
N SER A 139 -9.15 8.54 -3.97
CA SER A 139 -8.16 9.54 -3.61
C SER A 139 -7.25 9.02 -2.49
N ALA A 140 -6.08 9.65 -2.34
CA ALA A 140 -5.16 9.35 -1.24
C ALA A 140 -5.84 9.51 0.13
N ALA A 141 -6.57 10.60 0.34
CA ALA A 141 -7.28 10.85 1.58
C ALA A 141 -8.33 9.77 1.90
N MET A 142 -9.04 9.30 0.86
CA MET A 142 -10.03 8.22 0.99
C MET A 142 -9.39 6.90 1.38
N TYR A 143 -8.30 6.50 0.73
CA TYR A 143 -7.59 5.26 1.06
C TYR A 143 -6.94 5.31 2.44
N VAL A 144 -6.34 6.44 2.79
CA VAL A 144 -5.74 6.66 4.10
C VAL A 144 -6.80 6.65 5.21
N GLU A 145 -8.01 7.18 4.96
CA GLU A 145 -9.12 7.07 5.92
C GLU A 145 -9.52 5.61 6.17
N PHE A 146 -9.64 4.80 5.11
CA PHE A 146 -9.87 3.36 5.27
C PHE A 146 -8.78 2.71 6.14
N MET A 147 -7.52 3.05 5.87
CA MET A 147 -6.36 2.53 6.61
C MET A 147 -6.40 2.97 8.09
N LEU A 148 -6.68 4.24 8.38
CA LEU A 148 -6.79 4.75 9.75
C LEU A 148 -7.87 4.03 10.54
N ARG A 149 -9.03 3.78 9.92
CA ARG A 149 -10.11 3.02 10.55
C ARG A 149 -9.71 1.58 10.82
N ALA A 150 -9.12 0.91 9.83
CA ALA A 150 -8.66 -0.48 9.98
C ALA A 150 -7.55 -0.64 11.03
N LEU A 151 -6.68 0.36 11.18
CA LEU A 151 -5.65 0.40 12.22
C LEU A 151 -6.16 0.89 13.58
N GLY A 152 -7.42 1.32 13.68
CA GLY A 152 -8.08 1.76 14.91
C GLY A 152 -7.81 3.21 15.31
N TYR A 153 -7.31 4.06 14.39
CA TYR A 153 -7.01 5.47 14.63
C TYR A 153 -8.15 6.44 14.29
N SER A 154 -9.18 5.98 13.59
CA SER A 154 -10.37 6.75 13.28
C SER A 154 -11.61 6.05 13.81
N SER A 155 -12.53 6.82 14.34
CA SER A 155 -13.86 6.32 14.70
C SER A 155 -14.82 6.45 13.50
N THR A 156 -15.89 5.66 13.52
CA THR A 156 -16.93 5.67 12.49
C THR A 156 -17.80 6.95 12.51
N ALA A 157 -17.75 7.73 13.59
CA ALA A 157 -18.62 8.87 13.77
C ALA A 157 -18.01 10.14 13.18
N THR A 158 -18.26 10.52 11.97
CA THR A 158 -18.05 11.88 11.45
C THR A 158 -16.61 12.36 11.19
N THR A 159 -15.71 11.51 10.76
CA THR A 159 -14.39 11.98 10.33
C THR A 159 -14.46 12.66 8.96
N ASN A 160 -14.00 13.90 8.89
CA ASN A 160 -13.84 14.58 7.62
C ASN A 160 -12.66 13.95 6.85
N ILE A 161 -12.93 13.45 5.65
CA ILE A 161 -11.88 12.84 4.80
C ILE A 161 -10.79 13.85 4.43
N SER A 162 -11.09 15.14 4.39
CA SER A 162 -10.12 16.18 3.97
C SER A 162 -8.90 16.28 4.89
N ASP A 163 -9.00 15.89 6.15
CA ASP A 163 -7.91 15.92 7.14
C ASP A 163 -7.25 14.54 7.38
N ALA A 164 -7.67 13.51 6.62
CA ALA A 164 -7.20 12.13 6.82
C ALA A 164 -5.67 12.01 6.73
N LEU A 165 -5.03 12.73 5.79
CA LEU A 165 -3.58 12.71 5.63
C LEU A 165 -2.87 13.34 6.84
N ASP A 166 -3.39 14.43 7.40
CA ASP A 166 -2.83 15.09 8.57
C ASP A 166 -2.96 14.22 9.83
N ARG A 167 -4.12 13.59 9.99
CA ARG A 167 -4.35 12.62 11.09
C ARG A 167 -3.43 11.42 10.97
N ALA A 168 -3.18 10.94 9.75
CA ALA A 168 -2.27 9.83 9.51
C ALA A 168 -0.82 10.17 9.88
N VAL A 169 -0.36 11.41 9.61
CA VAL A 169 0.95 11.88 10.07
C VAL A 169 0.99 11.96 11.59
N THR A 170 -0.03 12.52 12.22
CA THR A 170 -0.13 12.62 13.69
C THR A 170 -0.13 11.23 14.35
N ALA A 171 -0.79 10.25 13.73
CA ALA A 171 -0.83 8.87 14.22
C ALA A 171 0.45 8.06 13.89
N GLY A 172 1.41 8.63 13.16
CA GLY A 172 2.62 7.94 12.72
C GLY A 172 2.38 6.87 11.64
N VAL A 173 1.22 6.91 11.00
CA VAL A 173 0.88 6.04 9.85
C VAL A 173 1.57 6.53 8.59
N LEU A 174 1.62 7.85 8.39
CA LEU A 174 2.36 8.51 7.31
C LEU A 174 3.52 9.35 7.85
N THR A 175 4.50 9.58 7.01
CA THR A 175 5.51 10.64 7.20
C THR A 175 5.01 11.97 6.62
N ALA A 176 5.66 13.09 6.97
CA ALA A 176 5.36 14.39 6.39
C ALA A 176 5.65 14.45 4.88
N GLY A 177 6.72 13.78 4.43
CA GLY A 177 7.05 13.69 3.01
C GLY A 177 6.04 12.86 2.22
N GLU A 178 5.55 11.74 2.78
CA GLU A 178 4.48 10.96 2.17
C GLU A 178 3.20 11.76 2.00
N ARG A 179 2.80 12.51 3.03
CA ARG A 179 1.66 13.43 2.95
C ARG A 179 1.82 14.42 1.79
N THR A 180 2.98 15.06 1.69
CA THR A 180 3.28 16.04 0.64
C THR A 180 3.23 15.39 -0.74
N ALA A 181 3.83 14.22 -0.91
CA ALA A 181 3.82 13.48 -2.17
C ALA A 181 2.39 13.10 -2.60
N LEU A 182 1.57 12.60 -1.68
CA LEU A 182 0.18 12.20 -1.93
C LEU A 182 -0.75 13.37 -2.25
N GLN A 183 -0.42 14.58 -1.82
CA GLN A 183 -1.20 15.79 -2.16
C GLN A 183 -0.85 16.37 -3.52
N SER A 184 0.33 16.06 -4.05
CA SER A 184 0.88 16.67 -5.27
C SER A 184 0.67 15.85 -6.54
N SER A 185 0.10 14.66 -6.46
CA SER A 185 -0.04 13.73 -7.59
C SER A 185 -1.38 12.99 -7.58
N ASP A 186 -1.74 12.41 -8.73
CA ASP A 186 -2.83 11.46 -8.81
C ASP A 186 -2.54 10.23 -7.94
N PHE A 187 -3.61 9.69 -7.33
CA PHE A 187 -3.50 8.51 -6.49
C PHE A 187 -3.58 7.25 -7.35
N LEU A 188 -2.48 6.50 -7.41
CA LEU A 188 -2.34 5.33 -8.25
C LEU A 188 -2.32 4.02 -7.45
N ARG A 189 -2.51 2.89 -8.13
CA ARG A 189 -2.30 1.56 -7.51
C ARG A 189 -0.87 1.40 -6.97
N ALA A 190 0.10 2.10 -7.56
CA ALA A 190 1.46 2.22 -7.06
C ALA A 190 1.51 2.81 -5.65
N ASP A 191 0.68 3.81 -5.36
CA ASP A 191 0.61 4.43 -4.03
C ASP A 191 -0.10 3.52 -3.03
N VAL A 192 -1.10 2.76 -3.48
CA VAL A 192 -1.72 1.71 -2.64
C VAL A 192 -0.68 0.66 -2.25
N ALA A 193 0.13 0.16 -3.19
CA ALA A 193 1.19 -0.81 -2.90
C ALA A 193 2.24 -0.22 -1.94
N TYR A 194 2.66 1.02 -2.18
CA TYR A 194 3.60 1.74 -1.31
C TYR A 194 3.07 1.87 0.12
N LEU A 195 1.87 2.41 0.28
CA LEU A 195 1.25 2.62 1.59
C LEU A 195 1.00 1.29 2.33
N SER A 196 0.53 0.27 1.60
CA SER A 196 0.30 -1.07 2.14
C SER A 196 1.58 -1.71 2.66
N TYR A 197 2.69 -1.58 1.92
CA TYR A 197 3.99 -2.13 2.34
C TYR A 197 4.48 -1.49 3.64
N TYR A 198 4.47 -0.16 3.73
CA TYR A 198 4.91 0.53 4.94
C TYR A 198 3.92 0.40 6.10
N ALA A 199 2.62 0.20 5.83
CA ALA A 199 1.63 -0.08 6.86
C ALA A 199 1.95 -1.33 7.68
N LEU A 200 2.65 -2.33 7.11
CA LEU A 200 3.06 -3.53 7.85
C LEU A 200 3.94 -3.21 9.08
N SER A 201 4.73 -2.16 9.01
CA SER A 201 5.59 -1.70 10.13
C SER A 201 4.90 -0.72 11.07
N VAL A 202 3.74 -0.19 10.68
CA VAL A 202 2.98 0.77 11.49
C VAL A 202 2.35 0.08 12.69
N ARG A 203 2.37 0.74 13.85
CA ARG A 203 1.62 0.28 15.02
C ARG A 203 0.13 0.53 14.81
N THR A 204 -0.70 -0.40 15.23
CA THR A 204 -2.13 -0.16 15.37
C THR A 204 -2.40 0.66 16.64
N SER A 205 -3.58 1.21 16.80
CA SER A 205 -3.97 1.92 18.04
C SER A 205 -3.82 1.05 19.30
N GLY A 206 -3.85 -0.28 19.14
CA GLY A 206 -3.57 -1.24 20.22
C GLY A 206 -2.08 -1.44 20.51
N GLY A 207 -1.17 -0.72 19.83
CA GLY A 207 0.27 -0.70 20.11
C GLY A 207 1.11 -1.74 19.38
N ALA A 208 0.53 -2.82 18.85
CA ALA A 208 1.26 -3.83 18.07
C ALA A 208 1.44 -3.39 16.61
N ALA A 209 2.58 -3.72 15.99
CA ALA A 209 2.75 -3.52 14.56
C ALA A 209 1.77 -4.39 13.77
N LEU A 210 1.29 -3.90 12.61
CA LEU A 210 0.36 -4.65 11.77
C LEU A 210 0.96 -6.00 11.35
N SER A 211 2.24 -6.01 10.93
CA SER A 211 2.95 -7.27 10.60
C SER A 211 2.92 -8.29 11.74
N ARG A 212 3.10 -7.84 12.98
CA ARG A 212 3.04 -8.74 14.15
C ARG A 212 1.64 -9.34 14.31
N LYS A 213 0.59 -8.53 14.17
CA LYS A 213 -0.79 -9.03 14.22
C LYS A 213 -1.08 -10.06 13.13
N LEU A 214 -0.56 -9.84 11.91
CA LEU A 214 -0.73 -10.77 10.80
C LEU A 214 0.03 -12.08 11.01
N ILE A 215 1.24 -12.03 11.56
CA ILE A 215 2.01 -13.21 11.95
C ILE A 215 1.28 -13.99 13.04
N ASP A 216 0.80 -13.32 14.09
CA ASP A 216 0.06 -13.95 15.19
C ASP A 216 -1.27 -14.57 14.72
N ALA A 217 -1.87 -14.00 13.67
CA ALA A 217 -3.06 -14.54 13.00
C ALA A 217 -2.75 -15.65 11.98
N GLY A 218 -1.47 -15.97 11.75
CA GLY A 218 -1.06 -17.03 10.84
C GLY A 218 -1.21 -16.70 9.35
N VAL A 219 -1.27 -15.40 8.99
CA VAL A 219 -1.38 -14.98 7.58
C VAL A 219 -0.07 -15.26 6.84
N PHE A 220 1.07 -15.02 7.47
CA PHE A 220 2.41 -15.36 7.01
C PHE A 220 3.35 -15.53 8.20
N THR A 221 4.54 -16.10 7.98
CA THR A 221 5.53 -16.29 9.05
C THR A 221 6.51 -15.12 9.17
N ASP A 222 7.24 -15.07 10.28
CA ASP A 222 8.35 -14.14 10.49
C ASP A 222 9.44 -14.28 9.39
N ALA A 223 9.67 -15.51 8.92
CA ALA A 223 10.63 -15.78 7.86
C ALA A 223 10.14 -15.20 6.53
N ASP A 224 8.86 -15.39 6.19
CA ASP A 224 8.25 -14.82 4.98
C ASP A 224 8.32 -13.28 5.01
N TYR A 225 8.02 -12.67 6.16
CA TYR A 225 8.08 -11.21 6.30
C TYR A 225 9.50 -10.67 6.08
N ARG A 226 10.52 -11.33 6.65
CA ARG A 226 11.92 -10.93 6.41
C ARG A 226 12.35 -11.13 4.97
N ALA A 227 11.90 -12.20 4.32
CA ALA A 227 12.15 -12.41 2.89
C ALA A 227 11.51 -11.33 2.02
N ALA A 228 10.27 -10.96 2.31
CA ALA A 228 9.57 -9.87 1.63
C ALA A 228 10.27 -8.51 1.83
N GLN A 229 10.71 -8.21 3.05
CA GLN A 229 11.48 -6.98 3.32
C GLN A 229 12.80 -6.94 2.53
N ALA A 230 13.45 -8.07 2.30
CA ALA A 230 14.69 -8.15 1.56
C ALA A 230 14.55 -7.81 0.07
N LEU A 231 13.34 -7.86 -0.50
CA LEU A 231 13.06 -7.45 -1.89
C LEU A 231 13.13 -5.92 -2.05
N VAL A 232 12.77 -5.15 -1.03
CA VAL A 232 12.69 -3.69 -1.10
C VAL A 232 14.00 -3.06 -0.64
N LYS A 233 14.72 -2.44 -1.58
CA LYS A 233 16.04 -1.80 -1.33
C LYS A 233 15.96 -0.28 -1.21
N THR A 234 14.79 0.30 -1.44
CA THR A 234 14.58 1.75 -1.39
C THR A 234 14.08 2.19 -0.02
N ALA A 235 14.49 3.38 0.39
CA ALA A 235 14.04 3.97 1.65
C ALA A 235 12.58 4.45 1.56
N ARG A 236 11.95 4.58 2.72
CA ARG A 236 10.66 5.25 2.90
C ARG A 236 10.84 6.75 2.65
N ILE A 237 9.85 7.40 2.04
CA ILE A 237 9.82 8.86 1.91
C ILE A 237 9.74 9.47 3.32
N ALA A 238 10.69 10.35 3.65
CA ALA A 238 10.81 10.95 4.99
C ALA A 238 9.83 12.11 5.21
#